data_de570e056bc531ee56439a8c112f80cc
#
_entry.id   de570e056bc531ee56439a8c112f80cc
#
_cell.length_a   1.000
_cell.length_b   1.000
_cell.length_c   1.000
_cell.angle_alpha   90.00
_cell.angle_beta   90.00
_cell.angle_gamma   90.00
#
_symmetry.space_group_name_H-M   'P 1'
#
loop_
_entity.id
_entity.type
_entity.pdbx_description
1 polymer ?
#
loop_
_entity_poly.entity_id
_entity_poly.type
_entity_poly.pdbx_seq_one_letter_code
_entity_poly.pdbx_strand_id
1 'polypeptide(L)'
;MKTKYSKDFEKSVRKLSGKTLNSVRNTILEVRNASCLDEIPDCKKLVGYDNVYRIRIGSLRAFFIFHIQIIDDCVFFKYLVPRGEAYDKKYEEKLRKDDK
;
A
#
# COMPACT_ATOMS: atom_id res chain seq x y z
N MET A 1 -3.05 -7.11 11.13
CA MET A 1 -2.78 -7.90 9.90
C MET A 1 -1.29 -8.02 9.65
N LYS A 2 -0.86 -9.07 8.97
CA LYS A 2 0.53 -9.19 8.53
C LYS A 2 0.83 -8.18 7.44
N THR A 3 2.10 -7.75 7.37
CA THR A 3 2.55 -6.85 6.30
C THR A 3 3.77 -7.45 5.62
N LYS A 4 3.81 -7.28 4.30
CA LYS A 4 4.96 -7.63 3.47
C LYS A 4 5.29 -6.44 2.59
N TYR A 5 6.50 -6.40 2.08
CA TYR A 5 6.98 -5.25 1.29
C TYR A 5 7.72 -5.73 0.06
N SER A 6 7.39 -5.17 -1.10
CA SER A 6 8.17 -5.41 -2.32
C SER A 6 9.49 -4.67 -2.25
N LYS A 7 10.43 -5.07 -3.11
CA LYS A 7 11.70 -4.34 -3.23
C LYS A 7 11.49 -2.90 -3.68
N ASP A 8 10.54 -2.68 -4.59
CA ASP A 8 10.20 -1.34 -5.06
C ASP A 8 9.66 -0.46 -3.93
N PHE A 9 8.78 -1.00 -3.10
CA PHE A 9 8.27 -0.29 -1.94
C PHE A 9 9.39 0.07 -0.97
N GLU A 10 10.24 -0.89 -0.64
CA GLU A 10 11.37 -0.66 0.27
C GLU A 10 12.33 0.40 -0.26
N LYS A 11 12.63 0.39 -1.56
CA LYS A 11 13.48 1.42 -2.18
C LYS A 11 12.87 2.80 -2.05
N SER A 12 11.57 2.91 -2.27
CA SER A 12 10.87 4.19 -2.14
C SER A 12 10.92 4.71 -0.70
N VAL A 13 10.73 3.83 0.27
CA VAL A 13 10.79 4.20 1.70
C VAL A 13 12.19 4.68 2.08
N ARG A 14 13.24 4.03 1.58
CA ARG A 14 14.61 4.41 1.89
C ARG A 14 14.99 5.82 1.42
N LYS A 15 14.30 6.35 0.44
CA LYS A 15 14.53 7.71 -0.08
C LYS A 15 13.85 8.79 0.78
N LEU A 16 13.00 8.39 1.72
CA LEU A 16 12.24 9.32 2.54
C LEU A 16 13.01 9.70 3.79
N SER A 17 12.70 10.89 4.33
CA SER A 17 13.24 11.36 5.59
C SER A 17 12.24 12.26 6.30
N GLY A 18 12.51 12.58 7.56
CA GLY A 18 11.73 13.52 8.34
C GLY A 18 10.26 13.14 8.49
N LYS A 19 9.40 14.13 8.36
CA LYS A 19 7.95 13.97 8.57
C LYS A 19 7.32 12.98 7.60
N THR A 20 7.78 12.96 6.36
CA THR A 20 7.24 12.06 5.35
C THR A 20 7.52 10.60 5.72
N LEU A 21 8.73 10.29 6.13
CA LEU A 21 9.07 8.94 6.59
C LEU A 21 8.25 8.54 7.81
N ASN A 22 8.09 9.46 8.76
CA ASN A 22 7.28 9.20 9.96
C ASN A 22 5.83 8.92 9.60
N SER A 23 5.26 9.65 8.65
CA SER A 23 3.88 9.43 8.21
C SER A 23 3.71 8.04 7.59
N VAL A 24 4.67 7.60 6.78
CA VAL A 24 4.63 6.25 6.18
C VAL A 24 4.75 5.18 7.27
N ARG A 25 5.69 5.34 8.21
CA ARG A 25 5.84 4.40 9.33
C ARG A 25 4.57 4.29 10.16
N ASN A 26 3.96 5.43 10.49
CA ASN A 26 2.72 5.44 11.28
C ASN A 26 1.60 4.73 10.54
N THR A 27 1.47 4.95 9.24
CA THR A 27 0.47 4.27 8.42
C THR A 27 0.68 2.75 8.43
N ILE A 28 1.93 2.30 8.27
CA ILE A 28 2.25 0.88 8.33
C ILE A 28 1.88 0.28 9.68
N LEU A 29 2.16 0.99 10.78
CA LEU A 29 1.80 0.54 12.12
C LEU A 29 0.27 0.45 12.29
N GLU A 30 -0.47 1.40 11.75
CA GLU A 30 -1.94 1.36 11.77
C GLU A 30 -2.46 0.12 11.03
N VAL A 31 -1.87 -0.21 9.88
CA VAL A 31 -2.23 -1.40 9.12
C VAL A 31 -1.93 -2.67 9.92
N ARG A 32 -0.76 -2.74 10.53
CA ARG A 32 -0.37 -3.91 11.33
C ARG A 32 -1.29 -4.13 12.52
N ASN A 33 -1.75 -3.05 13.13
CA ASN A 33 -2.62 -3.11 14.31
C ASN A 33 -4.10 -3.24 13.96
N ALA A 34 -4.48 -3.05 12.70
CA ALA A 34 -5.85 -3.18 12.26
C ALA A 34 -6.30 -4.64 12.24
N SER A 35 -7.56 -4.88 12.57
CA SER A 35 -8.18 -6.20 12.48
C SER A 35 -8.79 -6.46 11.11
N CYS A 36 -9.15 -5.40 10.38
CA CYS A 36 -9.74 -5.50 9.05
C CYS A 36 -9.42 -4.23 8.25
N LEU A 37 -9.69 -4.28 6.94
CA LEU A 37 -9.42 -3.16 6.05
C LEU A 37 -10.20 -1.90 6.42
N ASP A 38 -11.41 -2.04 6.95
CA ASP A 38 -12.25 -0.90 7.29
C ASP A 38 -11.67 -0.03 8.41
N GLU A 39 -10.75 -0.56 9.19
CA GLU A 39 -10.08 0.18 10.26
C GLU A 39 -8.91 1.03 9.75
N ILE A 40 -8.51 0.86 8.49
CA ILE A 40 -7.37 1.59 7.93
C ILE A 40 -7.85 2.93 7.38
N PRO A 41 -7.34 4.08 7.91
CA PRO A 41 -7.74 5.40 7.41
C PRO A 41 -7.31 5.61 5.96
N ASP A 42 -8.11 6.33 5.19
CA ASP A 42 -7.82 6.71 3.81
C ASP A 42 -7.48 5.53 2.89
N CYS A 43 -8.02 4.36 3.19
CA CYS A 43 -7.82 3.15 2.40
C CYS A 43 -9.02 2.92 1.50
N LYS A 44 -8.77 2.66 0.23
CA LYS A 44 -9.82 2.44 -0.76
C LYS A 44 -9.42 1.38 -1.76
N LYS A 45 -10.36 0.48 -2.07
CA LYS A 45 -10.16 -0.51 -3.14
C LYS A 45 -10.17 0.20 -4.49
N LEU A 46 -9.26 -0.19 -5.37
CA LEU A 46 -9.21 0.38 -6.72
C LEU A 46 -10.24 -0.28 -7.63
N VAL A 47 -10.91 0.55 -8.43
CA VAL A 47 -11.88 0.07 -9.43
C VAL A 47 -11.14 -0.66 -10.54
N GLY A 48 -11.68 -1.81 -10.96
CA GLY A 48 -11.09 -2.61 -12.03
C GLY A 48 -10.06 -3.63 -11.58
N TYR A 49 -9.86 -3.78 -10.27
CA TYR A 49 -8.95 -4.75 -9.67
C TYR A 49 -9.70 -5.61 -8.66
N ASP A 50 -9.23 -6.82 -8.43
CA ASP A 50 -9.86 -7.72 -7.46
C ASP A 50 -9.35 -7.49 -6.05
N ASN A 51 -8.03 -7.29 -5.89
CA ASN A 51 -7.40 -7.25 -4.57
C ASN A 51 -6.45 -6.06 -4.38
N VAL A 52 -6.52 -5.05 -5.21
CA VAL A 52 -5.63 -3.89 -5.13
C VAL A 52 -6.31 -2.76 -4.38
N TYR A 53 -5.59 -2.23 -3.40
CA TYR A 53 -6.04 -1.13 -2.56
C TYR A 53 -5.01 0.01 -2.56
N ARG A 54 -5.47 1.19 -2.21
CA ARG A 54 -4.65 2.39 -2.12
C ARG A 54 -4.85 3.04 -0.74
N ILE A 55 -3.75 3.47 -0.14
CA ILE A 55 -3.78 4.31 1.07
C ILE A 55 -3.17 5.67 0.72
N ARG A 56 -3.85 6.74 1.11
CA ARG A 56 -3.34 8.11 0.95
C ARG A 56 -2.46 8.43 2.17
N ILE A 57 -1.21 8.81 1.90
CA ILE A 57 -0.26 9.20 2.94
C ILE A 57 0.29 10.58 2.55
N GLY A 58 -0.43 11.65 2.92
CA GLY A 58 -0.06 13.00 2.48
C GLY A 58 -0.02 13.10 0.97
N SER A 59 1.13 13.52 0.43
CA SER A 59 1.34 13.61 -1.03
C SER A 59 1.73 12.28 -1.66
N LEU A 60 1.80 11.21 -0.88
CA LEU A 60 2.15 9.87 -1.38
C LEU A 60 0.92 8.98 -1.45
N ARG A 61 1.02 7.96 -2.29
CA ARG A 61 0.02 6.90 -2.40
C ARG A 61 0.72 5.56 -2.26
N ALA A 62 0.24 4.74 -1.32
CA ALA A 62 0.74 3.38 -1.14
C ALA A 62 -0.26 2.40 -1.77
N PHE A 63 0.22 1.58 -2.68
CA PHE A 63 -0.59 0.53 -3.31
C PHE A 63 -0.21 -0.81 -2.69
N PHE A 64 -1.21 -1.61 -2.34
CA PHE A 64 -0.98 -2.93 -1.78
C PHE A 64 -1.97 -3.95 -2.36
N ILE A 65 -1.56 -5.21 -2.29
CA ILE A 65 -2.41 -6.36 -2.60
C ILE A 65 -2.86 -6.96 -1.28
N PHE A 66 -4.16 -7.20 -1.15
CA PHE A 66 -4.72 -7.79 0.06
C PHE A 66 -4.90 -9.29 -0.15
N HIS A 67 -4.27 -10.09 0.72
CA HIS A 67 -4.37 -11.54 0.70
C HIS A 67 -5.13 -12.05 1.91
N ILE A 68 -6.28 -12.69 1.67
CA ILE A 68 -7.06 -13.32 2.72
C ILE A 68 -6.36 -14.63 3.10
N GLN A 69 -6.11 -14.83 4.39
CA GLN A 69 -5.48 -16.03 4.91
C GLN A 69 -6.27 -16.57 6.10
N ILE A 70 -6.08 -17.86 6.38
CA ILE A 70 -6.87 -18.56 7.42
C ILE A 70 -6.62 -17.95 8.81
N ILE A 71 -5.37 -17.68 9.14
CA ILE A 71 -5.03 -17.23 10.50
C ILE A 71 -4.94 -15.70 10.57
N ASP A 72 -4.31 -15.07 9.59
CA ASP A 72 -4.03 -13.64 9.65
C ASP A 72 -3.89 -13.10 8.23
N ASP A 73 -4.77 -12.18 7.86
CA ASP A 73 -4.74 -11.58 6.54
C ASP A 73 -3.44 -10.81 6.31
N CYS A 74 -3.02 -10.75 5.06
CA CYS A 74 -1.76 -10.12 4.68
C CYS A 74 -1.97 -8.93 3.77
N VAL A 75 -1.35 -7.81 4.12
CA VAL A 75 -1.24 -6.63 3.28
C VAL A 75 0.16 -6.61 2.67
N PHE A 76 0.24 -6.79 1.36
CA PHE A 76 1.50 -6.79 0.64
C PHE A 76 1.68 -5.43 -0.04
N PHE A 77 2.50 -4.56 0.57
CA PHE A 77 2.80 -3.25 0.01
C PHE A 77 3.67 -3.39 -1.22
N LYS A 78 3.18 -2.92 -2.36
CA LYS A 78 3.85 -3.09 -3.66
C LYS A 78 4.56 -1.83 -4.13
N TYR A 79 3.89 -0.68 -4.06
CA TYR A 79 4.43 0.58 -4.58
C TYR A 79 4.08 1.74 -3.67
N LEU A 80 5.03 2.66 -3.53
CA LEU A 80 4.83 3.92 -2.82
C LEU A 80 5.25 5.02 -3.79
N VAL A 81 4.29 5.82 -4.25
CA VAL A 81 4.52 6.77 -5.33
C VAL A 81 3.96 8.15 -5.01
N PRO A 82 4.55 9.22 -5.57
CA PRO A 82 3.98 10.55 -5.45
C PRO A 82 2.58 10.61 -6.07
N ARG A 83 1.73 11.46 -5.52
CA ARG A 83 0.35 11.64 -5.99
C ARG A 83 0.25 11.82 -7.52
N GLY A 84 1.14 12.62 -8.09
CA GLY A 84 1.12 12.91 -9.54
C GLY A 84 1.45 11.73 -10.42
N GLU A 85 2.09 10.68 -9.87
CA GLU A 85 2.49 9.49 -10.63
C GLU A 85 1.64 8.26 -10.29
N ALA A 86 0.75 8.38 -9.31
CA ALA A 86 0.04 7.23 -8.74
C ALA A 86 -0.81 6.46 -9.75
N TYR A 87 -1.33 7.15 -10.77
CA TYR A 87 -2.21 6.53 -11.76
C TYR A 87 -1.57 6.45 -13.15
N ASP A 88 -0.25 6.52 -13.24
CA ASP A 88 0.48 6.32 -14.48
C ASP A 88 0.31 4.88 -14.99
N LYS A 89 0.30 4.72 -16.32
CA LYS A 89 0.12 3.41 -16.95
C LYS A 89 1.12 2.36 -16.48
N LYS A 90 2.37 2.75 -16.21
CA LYS A 90 3.39 1.79 -15.77
C LYS A 90 3.01 1.10 -14.46
N TYR A 91 2.41 1.84 -13.51
CA TYR A 91 1.94 1.26 -12.26
C TYR A 91 0.66 0.48 -12.46
N GLU A 92 -0.23 0.96 -13.32
CA GLU A 92 -1.46 0.25 -13.67
C GLU A 92 -1.15 -1.14 -14.22
N GLU A 93 -0.24 -1.23 -15.18
CA GLU A 93 0.16 -2.51 -15.76
C GLU A 93 0.80 -3.44 -14.74
N LYS A 94 1.69 -2.93 -13.88
CA LYS A 94 2.32 -3.72 -12.83
C LYS A 94 1.30 -4.24 -11.83
N LEU A 95 0.36 -3.38 -11.41
CA LEU A 95 -0.68 -3.78 -10.46
C LEU A 95 -1.60 -4.84 -11.05
N ARG A 96 -1.94 -4.76 -12.33
CA ARG A 96 -2.76 -5.78 -12.97
C ARG A 96 -2.08 -7.14 -13.00
N LYS A 97 -0.77 -7.18 -13.21
CA LYS A 97 0.00 -8.42 -13.14
C LYS A 97 0.03 -8.98 -11.73
N ASP A 98 0.13 -8.11 -10.74
CA ASP A 98 0.24 -8.50 -9.33
C ASP A 98 -1.12 -8.87 -8.72
N ASP A 99 -2.22 -8.46 -9.35
CA ASP A 99 -3.60 -8.65 -8.88
C ASP A 99 -4.14 -10.05 -9.21
N LYS A 100 -3.44 -11.08 -8.76
CA LYS A 100 -3.84 -12.46 -9.02
C LYS A 100 -3.83 -13.30 -7.76
#